data_c89d0d1060af22020988c942e8521fcb
#
_entry.id   c89d0d1060af22020988c942e8521fcb
#
_cell.length_a   1.000
_cell.length_b   1.000
_cell.length_c   1.000
_cell.angle_alpha   90.00
_cell.angle_beta   90.00
_cell.angle_gamma   90.00
#
_symmetry.space_group_name_H-M   'P 1'
#
loop_
_entity.id
_entity.type
_entity.pdbx_description
1 polymer ?
#
loop_
_entity_poly.entity_id
_entity_poly.type
_entity_poly.pdbx_seq_one_letter_code
_entity_poly.pdbx_strand_id
1 'polypeptide(L)'
;MVRRRDRIGEWKNSPNRSLQGTEQHTGGKLMKMSVGVDLHKTQMTVCMLRENHEEVNRSVYPTNAQGYADLLGELVSCEERGDVVSIAVESTGNARYFKNQMERAGFPVTVVNTLKFKVVNESVKKTDHHDALTLAEFLEKQMLPESRLCSQESEDIRRVLKTRTALVRTVVTVKNQVHGLLLGYGIETKRAALQSKRERQRILNGLEDHDDYGLAAKA
;
A
#
# COMPACT_ATOMS: atom_id res chain seq x y z
N MET A 1 0.39 29.25 15.73
CA MET A 1 1.87 29.15 15.81
C MET A 1 2.35 28.37 14.59
N VAL A 2 2.91 29.07 13.60
CA VAL A 2 3.29 28.48 12.30
C VAL A 2 4.42 27.47 12.49
N ARG A 3 4.21 26.21 12.15
CA ARG A 3 5.26 25.17 12.15
C ARG A 3 6.27 25.46 11.03
N ARG A 4 7.51 25.81 11.37
CA ARG A 4 8.58 26.02 10.37
C ARG A 4 9.22 24.67 10.02
N ARG A 5 9.36 24.39 8.72
CA ARG A 5 10.20 23.32 8.17
C ARG A 5 11.68 23.63 8.43
N ASP A 6 12.45 22.64 8.89
CA ASP A 6 13.90 22.73 8.85
C ASP A 6 14.43 22.35 7.45
N ARG A 7 15.72 22.62 7.20
CA ARG A 7 16.37 22.45 5.90
C ARG A 7 16.43 20.99 5.39
N ILE A 8 16.02 20.02 6.19
CA ILE A 8 16.11 18.57 5.88
C ILE A 8 14.71 17.97 5.61
N GLY A 9 13.65 18.74 5.75
CA GLY A 9 12.28 18.28 5.45
C GLY A 9 11.68 17.32 6.50
N GLU A 10 12.29 17.15 7.64
CA GLU A 10 11.77 16.35 8.75
C GLU A 10 10.89 17.18 9.70
N TRP A 11 9.74 16.63 10.06
CA TRP A 11 8.85 17.22 11.05
C TRP A 11 9.39 16.94 12.45
N LYS A 12 9.79 17.97 13.20
CA LYS A 12 10.20 17.79 14.59
C LYS A 12 9.01 17.34 15.45
N ASN A 13 9.24 16.28 16.23
CA ASN A 13 8.29 15.77 17.20
C ASN A 13 7.83 16.89 18.13
N SER A 14 6.56 17.24 18.09
CA SER A 14 5.94 17.98 19.19
C SER A 14 5.68 17.02 20.34
N PRO A 15 5.96 17.41 21.59
CA PRO A 15 5.71 16.55 22.74
C PRO A 15 4.22 16.25 22.86
N ASN A 16 3.94 15.02 23.27
CA ASN A 16 2.65 14.48 23.63
C ASN A 16 1.74 15.56 24.27
N ARG A 17 0.74 16.03 23.55
CA ARG A 17 -0.25 16.93 24.10
C ARG A 17 -1.18 16.11 24.99
N SER A 18 -0.83 16.02 26.27
CA SER A 18 -1.80 15.68 27.31
C SER A 18 -3.02 16.62 27.16
N LEU A 19 -4.20 16.03 27.04
CA LEU A 19 -5.49 16.71 27.08
C LEU A 19 -5.67 17.37 28.48
N GLN A 20 -5.07 18.54 28.68
CA GLN A 20 -5.41 19.42 29.81
C GLN A 20 -5.74 20.79 29.24
N GLY A 21 -6.94 21.19 29.57
CA GLY A 21 -7.71 22.31 29.12
C GLY A 21 -7.01 23.65 28.93
N THR A 22 -7.47 24.31 27.89
CA THR A 22 -7.77 25.73 27.93
C THR A 22 -9.08 25.94 27.19
N GLU A 23 -10.15 26.02 27.97
CA GLU A 23 -11.42 26.60 27.57
C GLU A 23 -11.19 28.06 27.20
N GLN A 24 -11.26 28.36 25.92
CA GLN A 24 -11.72 29.61 25.33
C GLN A 24 -11.74 29.47 23.81
N HIS A 25 -12.74 28.76 23.30
CA HIS A 25 -13.19 28.93 21.92
C HIS A 25 -14.67 29.27 21.93
N THR A 26 -14.97 30.41 21.33
CA THR A 26 -16.30 30.85 20.91
C THR A 26 -17.12 29.64 20.43
N GLY A 27 -18.33 29.47 20.97
CA GLY A 27 -19.22 28.31 20.88
C GLY A 27 -19.64 27.86 19.48
N GLY A 28 -18.69 27.47 18.65
CA GLY A 28 -18.94 26.70 17.44
C GLY A 28 -19.06 25.21 17.79
N LYS A 29 -20.14 24.57 17.39
CA LYS A 29 -20.31 23.13 17.52
C LYS A 29 -19.14 22.45 16.81
N LEU A 30 -18.32 21.68 17.53
CA LEU A 30 -17.29 20.81 16.94
C LEU A 30 -17.96 19.85 15.96
N MET A 31 -17.59 19.93 14.70
CA MET A 31 -18.15 19.06 13.67
C MET A 31 -17.18 17.93 13.35
N LYS A 32 -17.72 16.72 13.24
CA LYS A 32 -16.92 15.55 12.86
C LYS A 32 -16.70 15.58 11.35
N MET A 33 -15.45 15.34 10.94
CA MET A 33 -15.02 15.20 9.56
C MET A 33 -14.53 13.78 9.33
N SER A 34 -15.22 13.01 8.50
CA SER A 34 -14.85 11.66 8.10
C SER A 34 -14.16 11.70 6.75
N VAL A 35 -12.92 11.24 6.68
CA VAL A 35 -12.08 11.27 5.47
C VAL A 35 -11.85 9.85 4.98
N GLY A 36 -12.37 9.51 3.82
CA GLY A 36 -12.09 8.25 3.14
C GLY A 36 -10.97 8.42 2.13
N VAL A 37 -10.02 7.48 2.13
CA VAL A 37 -8.87 7.51 1.24
C VAL A 37 -8.75 6.20 0.47
N ASP A 38 -8.94 6.27 -0.84
CA ASP A 38 -8.59 5.19 -1.75
C ASP A 38 -7.15 5.38 -2.21
N LEU A 39 -6.26 4.48 -1.74
CA LEU A 39 -4.82 4.63 -1.82
C LEU A 39 -4.21 3.71 -2.87
N HIS A 40 -3.84 4.28 -4.02
CA HIS A 40 -3.14 3.61 -5.10
C HIS A 40 -1.61 3.85 -5.07
N LYS A 41 -0.90 3.19 -5.97
CA LYS A 41 0.56 3.29 -6.08
C LYS A 41 1.04 4.69 -6.45
N THR A 42 0.33 5.38 -7.33
CA THR A 42 0.75 6.66 -7.92
C THR A 42 -0.12 7.84 -7.49
N GLN A 43 -1.32 7.57 -7.01
CA GLN A 43 -2.28 8.59 -6.57
C GLN A 43 -3.10 8.09 -5.39
N MET A 44 -3.72 9.00 -4.69
CA MET A 44 -4.73 8.76 -3.66
C MET A 44 -5.94 9.63 -3.93
N THR A 45 -7.12 9.02 -3.94
CA THR A 45 -8.40 9.72 -4.03
C THR A 45 -8.94 9.91 -2.63
N VAL A 46 -9.27 11.13 -2.29
CA VAL A 46 -9.73 11.53 -0.96
C VAL A 46 -11.12 12.09 -1.06
N CYS A 47 -12.01 11.64 -0.18
CA CYS A 47 -13.35 12.19 0.00
C CYS A 47 -13.54 12.61 1.45
N MET A 48 -14.00 13.83 1.68
CA MET A 48 -14.24 14.42 2.99
C MET A 48 -15.73 14.63 3.20
N LEU A 49 -16.29 14.01 4.23
CA LEU A 49 -17.67 14.14 4.65
C LEU A 49 -17.76 14.82 6.01
N ARG A 50 -18.64 15.79 6.13
CA ARG A 50 -19.10 16.30 7.43
C ARG A 50 -20.23 15.45 8.02
N GLU A 51 -20.41 15.58 9.33
CA GLU A 51 -21.59 15.10 10.03
C GLU A 51 -22.84 15.55 9.26
N ASN A 52 -23.75 14.64 8.91
CA ASN A 52 -24.94 14.76 8.04
C ASN A 52 -24.71 14.36 6.55
N HIS A 53 -23.65 13.65 6.24
CA HIS A 53 -23.33 13.17 4.88
C HIS A 53 -23.10 14.31 3.86
N GLU A 54 -22.79 15.52 4.31
CA GLU A 54 -22.40 16.59 3.41
C GLU A 54 -20.98 16.36 2.88
N GLU A 55 -20.86 16.09 1.58
CA GLU A 55 -19.55 16.04 0.91
C GLU A 55 -18.96 17.44 0.82
N VAL A 56 -17.89 17.68 1.58
CA VAL A 56 -17.24 18.99 1.64
C VAL A 56 -16.17 19.13 0.57
N ASN A 57 -15.43 18.05 0.30
CA ASN A 57 -14.37 18.06 -0.69
C ASN A 57 -14.11 16.66 -1.23
N ARG A 58 -13.70 16.62 -2.50
CA ARG A 58 -13.22 15.44 -3.19
C ARG A 58 -12.01 15.81 -4.03
N SER A 59 -10.87 15.25 -3.72
CA SER A 59 -9.60 15.60 -4.33
C SER A 59 -8.76 14.38 -4.66
N VAL A 60 -7.87 14.53 -5.63
CA VAL A 60 -6.88 13.50 -5.99
C VAL A 60 -5.49 14.08 -5.80
N TYR A 61 -4.66 13.37 -5.04
CA TYR A 61 -3.28 13.74 -4.77
C TYR A 61 -2.32 12.67 -5.28
N PRO A 62 -1.12 13.04 -5.76
CA PRO A 62 -0.09 12.07 -6.08
C PRO A 62 0.45 11.41 -4.80
N THR A 63 0.80 10.12 -4.83
CA THR A 63 1.40 9.40 -3.69
C THR A 63 2.91 9.68 -3.59
N ASN A 64 3.29 10.95 -3.57
CA ASN A 64 4.65 11.44 -3.39
C ASN A 64 4.70 12.48 -2.25
N ALA A 65 5.90 12.98 -1.94
CA ALA A 65 6.09 13.90 -0.82
C ALA A 65 5.21 15.18 -0.92
N GLN A 66 5.01 15.69 -2.15
CA GLN A 66 4.18 16.87 -2.38
C GLN A 66 2.70 16.57 -2.11
N GLY A 67 2.15 15.47 -2.68
CA GLY A 67 0.75 15.13 -2.47
C GLY A 67 0.41 14.81 -1.00
N TYR A 68 1.34 14.20 -0.25
CA TYR A 68 1.17 14.06 1.22
C TYR A 68 1.18 15.41 1.93
N ALA A 69 2.03 16.35 1.51
CA ALA A 69 2.08 17.69 2.10
C ALA A 69 0.80 18.48 1.81
N ASP A 70 0.27 18.37 0.58
CA ASP A 70 -0.97 19.05 0.16
C ASP A 70 -2.17 18.51 0.94
N LEU A 71 -2.30 17.18 1.05
CA LEU A 71 -3.36 16.56 1.87
C LEU A 71 -3.25 16.99 3.34
N LEU A 72 -2.06 16.95 3.93
CA LEU A 72 -1.86 17.39 5.31
C LEU A 72 -2.21 18.84 5.52
N GLY A 73 -1.89 19.73 4.57
CA GLY A 73 -2.27 21.13 4.61
C GLY A 73 -3.79 21.32 4.64
N GLU A 74 -4.51 20.54 3.86
CA GLU A 74 -5.99 20.59 3.85
C GLU A 74 -6.58 20.05 5.16
N LEU A 75 -6.08 18.93 5.69
CA LEU A 75 -6.53 18.38 6.97
C LEU A 75 -6.28 19.35 8.14
N VAL A 76 -5.13 20.00 8.16
CA VAL A 76 -4.83 21.05 9.16
C VAL A 76 -5.78 22.22 9.04
N SER A 77 -6.11 22.64 7.81
CA SER A 77 -7.10 23.70 7.59
C SER A 77 -8.50 23.32 8.08
N CYS A 78 -8.88 22.04 8.03
CA CYS A 78 -10.11 21.55 8.63
C CYS A 78 -10.06 21.64 10.17
N GLU A 79 -8.97 21.21 10.81
CA GLU A 79 -8.79 21.36 12.27
C GLU A 79 -8.83 22.83 12.73
N GLU A 80 -8.19 23.73 11.98
CA GLU A 80 -8.19 25.15 12.28
C GLU A 80 -9.59 25.78 12.22
N ARG A 81 -10.48 25.22 11.40
CA ARG A 81 -11.91 25.59 11.36
C ARG A 81 -12.73 24.96 12.48
N GLY A 82 -12.14 24.11 13.33
CA GLY A 82 -12.79 23.43 14.45
C GLY A 82 -13.37 22.05 14.10
N ASP A 83 -13.05 21.47 12.94
CA ASP A 83 -13.47 20.13 12.58
C ASP A 83 -12.60 19.08 13.31
N VAL A 84 -13.21 17.99 13.78
CA VAL A 84 -12.52 16.83 14.34
C VAL A 84 -12.35 15.79 13.23
N VAL A 85 -11.13 15.66 12.73
CA VAL A 85 -10.81 14.82 11.57
C VAL A 85 -10.50 13.39 11.98
N SER A 86 -11.13 12.42 11.30
CA SER A 86 -10.80 10.99 11.36
C SER A 86 -10.62 10.45 9.94
N ILE A 87 -9.68 9.54 9.74
CA ILE A 87 -9.32 9.05 8.40
C ILE A 87 -9.52 7.55 8.31
N ALA A 88 -10.08 7.07 7.19
CA ALA A 88 -10.13 5.65 6.83
C ALA A 88 -9.35 5.39 5.55
N VAL A 89 -8.58 4.29 5.52
CA VAL A 89 -7.81 3.85 4.36
C VAL A 89 -7.86 2.33 4.22
N GLU A 90 -7.94 1.81 3.00
CA GLU A 90 -7.87 0.36 2.76
C GLU A 90 -6.50 -0.24 3.08
N SER A 91 -6.49 -1.51 3.53
CA SER A 91 -5.28 -2.29 3.83
C SER A 91 -4.54 -2.67 2.54
N THR A 92 -3.90 -1.71 1.90
CA THR A 92 -3.04 -1.87 0.72
C THR A 92 -1.56 -1.90 1.09
N GLY A 93 -0.66 -2.16 0.12
CA GLY A 93 0.78 -2.29 0.36
C GLY A 93 1.47 -1.05 0.94
N ASN A 94 0.90 0.14 0.75
CA ASN A 94 1.40 1.42 1.24
C ASN A 94 0.56 2.03 2.40
N ALA A 95 -0.50 1.33 2.86
CA ALA A 95 -1.37 1.80 3.92
C ALA A 95 -0.62 2.09 5.24
N ARG A 96 0.40 1.29 5.59
CA ARG A 96 1.24 1.55 6.78
C ARG A 96 1.99 2.87 6.66
N TYR A 97 2.60 3.13 5.51
CA TYR A 97 3.31 4.39 5.29
C TYR A 97 2.35 5.57 5.43
N PHE A 98 1.19 5.49 4.76
CA PHE A 98 0.14 6.50 4.86
C PHE A 98 -0.28 6.74 6.31
N LYS A 99 -0.66 5.66 7.03
CA LYS A 99 -1.04 5.73 8.45
C LYS A 99 0.03 6.43 9.28
N ASN A 100 1.29 6.01 9.15
CA ASN A 100 2.38 6.60 9.92
C ASN A 100 2.57 8.09 9.62
N GLN A 101 2.37 8.55 8.37
CA GLN A 101 2.48 9.97 8.01
C GLN A 101 1.36 10.79 8.65
N MET A 102 0.11 10.31 8.55
CA MET A 102 -1.06 11.01 9.11
C MET A 102 -1.02 11.04 10.64
N GLU A 103 -0.72 9.91 11.29
CA GLU A 103 -0.65 9.84 12.77
C GLU A 103 0.50 10.69 13.35
N ARG A 104 1.64 10.80 12.66
CA ARG A 104 2.71 11.73 13.06
C ARG A 104 2.27 13.19 13.02
N ALA A 105 1.33 13.51 12.14
CA ALA A 105 0.74 14.85 12.06
C ALA A 105 -0.42 15.06 13.04
N GLY A 106 -0.85 14.00 13.76
CA GLY A 106 -1.89 14.06 14.80
C GLY A 106 -3.25 13.57 14.33
N PHE A 107 -3.39 13.07 13.09
CA PHE A 107 -4.66 12.59 12.56
C PHE A 107 -4.82 11.09 12.79
N PRO A 108 -5.89 10.63 13.47
CA PRO A 108 -6.15 9.21 13.69
C PRO A 108 -6.52 8.50 12.37
N VAL A 109 -5.93 7.33 12.12
CA VAL A 109 -6.17 6.55 10.90
C VAL A 109 -6.66 5.14 11.22
N THR A 110 -7.86 4.83 10.73
CA THR A 110 -8.44 3.49 10.72
C THR A 110 -8.04 2.77 9.44
N VAL A 111 -7.33 1.65 9.56
CA VAL A 111 -7.02 0.79 8.41
C VAL A 111 -8.12 -0.25 8.26
N VAL A 112 -8.70 -0.34 7.07
CA VAL A 112 -9.87 -1.18 6.80
C VAL A 112 -9.46 -2.52 6.22
N ASN A 113 -10.08 -3.60 6.70
CA ASN A 113 -9.89 -4.94 6.14
C ASN A 113 -10.65 -5.06 4.81
N THR A 114 -9.92 -4.99 3.69
CA THR A 114 -10.48 -5.01 2.34
C THR A 114 -11.38 -6.22 2.05
N LEU A 115 -11.04 -7.41 2.55
CA LEU A 115 -11.82 -8.62 2.31
C LEU A 115 -13.17 -8.57 3.03
N LYS A 116 -13.18 -8.16 4.30
CA LYS A 116 -14.42 -8.01 5.07
C LYS A 116 -15.28 -6.85 4.55
N PHE A 117 -14.63 -5.77 4.14
CA PHE A 117 -15.29 -4.59 3.61
C PHE A 117 -16.00 -4.88 2.28
N LYS A 118 -15.40 -5.69 1.39
CA LYS A 118 -16.04 -6.13 0.14
C LYS A 118 -17.36 -6.86 0.37
N VAL A 119 -17.45 -7.70 1.39
CA VAL A 119 -18.67 -8.43 1.73
C VAL A 119 -19.79 -7.49 2.13
N VAL A 120 -19.46 -6.38 2.81
CA VAL A 120 -20.42 -5.37 3.27
C VAL A 120 -20.82 -4.42 2.13
N ASN A 121 -19.92 -4.18 1.17
CA ASN A 121 -20.07 -3.23 0.05
C ASN A 121 -20.36 -3.96 -1.28
N GLU A 122 -21.11 -5.05 -1.28
CA GLU A 122 -21.33 -5.92 -2.45
C GLU A 122 -22.25 -5.33 -3.53
N SER A 123 -22.71 -4.11 -3.38
CA SER A 123 -23.57 -3.45 -4.35
C SER A 123 -22.93 -2.17 -4.88
N VAL A 124 -22.85 -2.06 -6.20
CA VAL A 124 -22.72 -0.84 -7.02
C VAL A 124 -21.36 -0.64 -7.72
N LYS A 125 -21.44 -0.11 -8.92
CA LYS A 125 -20.39 0.20 -9.89
C LYS A 125 -19.10 0.73 -9.26
N LYS A 126 -18.01 -0.04 -9.37
CA LYS A 126 -16.69 0.35 -8.89
C LYS A 126 -16.12 1.51 -9.69
N THR A 127 -15.90 2.63 -9.01
CA THR A 127 -15.00 3.69 -9.46
C THR A 127 -14.18 4.13 -8.23
N ASP A 128 -12.93 4.54 -8.43
CA ASP A 128 -12.03 5.01 -7.34
C ASP A 128 -12.68 6.11 -6.49
N HIS A 129 -13.51 6.95 -7.12
CA HIS A 129 -14.29 7.99 -6.44
C HIS A 129 -15.36 7.43 -5.51
N HIS A 130 -15.98 6.31 -5.89
CA HIS A 130 -17.01 5.66 -5.08
C HIS A 130 -16.38 4.95 -3.88
N ASP A 131 -15.19 4.39 -4.05
CA ASP A 131 -14.49 3.67 -2.99
C ASP A 131 -14.06 4.62 -1.86
N ALA A 132 -13.53 5.80 -2.16
CA ALA A 132 -13.18 6.82 -1.16
C ALA A 132 -14.42 7.37 -0.43
N LEU A 133 -15.51 7.67 -1.16
CA LEU A 133 -16.77 8.13 -0.58
C LEU A 133 -17.35 7.08 0.38
N THR A 134 -17.40 5.82 -0.06
CA THR A 134 -17.91 4.71 0.75
C THR A 134 -17.10 4.53 2.03
N LEU A 135 -15.77 4.65 1.97
CA LEU A 135 -14.91 4.61 3.16
C LEU A 135 -15.27 5.73 4.15
N ALA A 136 -15.48 6.95 3.66
CA ALA A 136 -15.87 8.09 4.49
C ALA A 136 -17.23 7.90 5.14
N GLU A 137 -18.24 7.42 4.40
CA GLU A 137 -19.59 7.12 4.91
C GLU A 137 -19.59 6.02 5.99
N PHE A 138 -18.84 4.93 5.75
CA PHE A 138 -18.75 3.84 6.73
C PHE A 138 -17.94 4.23 7.96
N LEU A 139 -16.95 5.12 7.81
CA LEU A 139 -16.22 5.70 8.93
C LEU A 139 -17.15 6.54 9.80
N GLU A 140 -17.96 7.41 9.19
CA GLU A 140 -18.94 8.25 9.90
C GLU A 140 -19.93 7.39 10.71
N LYS A 141 -20.40 6.30 10.11
CA LYS A 141 -21.33 5.35 10.74
C LYS A 141 -20.67 4.40 11.75
N GLN A 142 -19.33 4.46 11.91
CA GLN A 142 -18.54 3.54 12.75
C GLN A 142 -18.74 2.06 12.39
N MET A 143 -18.94 1.77 11.10
CA MET A 143 -19.22 0.41 10.58
C MET A 143 -18.04 -0.21 9.83
N LEU A 144 -16.85 0.39 9.91
CA LEU A 144 -15.67 -0.13 9.22
C LEU A 144 -15.10 -1.38 9.90
N PRO A 145 -14.88 -2.48 9.16
CA PRO A 145 -14.17 -3.64 9.68
C PRO A 145 -12.67 -3.32 9.78
N GLU A 146 -12.21 -2.97 10.96
CA GLU A 146 -10.82 -2.62 11.19
C GLU A 146 -9.85 -3.76 10.90
N SER A 147 -8.70 -3.42 10.34
CA SER A 147 -7.55 -4.31 10.13
C SER A 147 -6.42 -3.94 11.09
N ARG A 148 -6.00 -4.90 11.91
CA ARG A 148 -4.78 -4.72 12.70
C ARG A 148 -3.56 -4.90 11.80
N LEU A 149 -2.76 -3.85 11.64
CA LEU A 149 -1.45 -3.96 11.03
C LEU A 149 -0.52 -4.74 12.00
N CYS A 150 0.19 -5.73 11.48
CA CYS A 150 1.21 -6.41 12.27
C CYS A 150 2.35 -5.45 12.64
N SER A 151 3.28 -5.85 13.52
CA SER A 151 4.47 -5.03 13.81
C SER A 151 5.29 -4.76 12.54
N GLN A 152 6.05 -3.67 12.51
CA GLN A 152 6.93 -3.33 11.39
C GLN A 152 7.90 -4.49 11.09
N GLU A 153 8.53 -5.04 12.13
CA GLU A 153 9.43 -6.17 12.01
C GLU A 153 8.76 -7.40 11.36
N SER A 154 7.55 -7.76 11.80
CA SER A 154 6.79 -8.88 11.21
C SER A 154 6.45 -8.60 9.75
N GLU A 155 6.17 -7.36 9.38
CA GLU A 155 5.89 -6.98 8.00
C GLU A 155 7.15 -7.10 7.13
N ASP A 156 8.28 -6.64 7.62
CA ASP A 156 9.56 -6.71 6.90
C ASP A 156 9.99 -8.17 6.68
N ILE A 157 9.86 -9.02 7.69
CA ILE A 157 10.08 -10.47 7.56
C ILE A 157 9.15 -11.07 6.49
N ARG A 158 7.86 -10.76 6.54
CA ARG A 158 6.89 -11.26 5.54
C ARG A 158 7.23 -10.80 4.12
N ARG A 159 7.68 -9.55 3.93
CA ARG A 159 8.13 -9.02 2.63
C ARG A 159 9.32 -9.80 2.09
N VAL A 160 10.33 -10.05 2.93
CA VAL A 160 11.52 -10.84 2.56
C VAL A 160 11.12 -12.27 2.18
N LEU A 161 10.30 -12.94 3.00
CA LEU A 161 9.83 -14.30 2.72
C LEU A 161 8.99 -14.38 1.44
N LYS A 162 8.13 -13.40 1.19
CA LYS A 162 7.34 -13.31 -0.05
C LYS A 162 8.23 -13.16 -1.27
N THR A 163 9.24 -12.28 -1.20
CA THR A 163 10.22 -12.06 -2.27
C THR A 163 11.03 -13.35 -2.53
N ARG A 164 11.53 -13.99 -1.46
CA ARG A 164 12.22 -15.29 -1.58
C ARG A 164 11.35 -16.33 -2.28
N THR A 165 10.09 -16.45 -1.86
CA THR A 165 9.14 -17.41 -2.47
C THR A 165 8.92 -17.12 -3.95
N ALA A 166 8.78 -15.84 -4.34
CA ALA A 166 8.65 -15.44 -5.74
C ALA A 166 9.90 -15.83 -6.55
N LEU A 167 11.09 -15.52 -6.05
CA LEU A 167 12.36 -15.89 -6.70
C LEU A 167 12.50 -17.41 -6.86
N VAL A 168 12.19 -18.19 -5.83
CA VAL A 168 12.24 -19.66 -5.92
C VAL A 168 11.28 -20.18 -7.00
N ARG A 169 10.06 -19.66 -7.06
CA ARG A 169 9.09 -20.03 -8.10
C ARG A 169 9.61 -19.69 -9.50
N THR A 170 10.18 -18.51 -9.68
CA THR A 170 10.79 -18.10 -10.96
C THR A 170 11.92 -19.06 -11.38
N VAL A 171 12.82 -19.39 -10.46
CA VAL A 171 13.90 -20.36 -10.73
C VAL A 171 13.35 -21.74 -11.15
N VAL A 172 12.31 -22.21 -10.47
CA VAL A 172 11.64 -23.49 -10.85
C VAL A 172 11.04 -23.39 -12.24
N THR A 173 10.34 -22.30 -12.56
CA THR A 173 9.72 -22.05 -13.87
C THR A 173 10.79 -22.08 -14.96
N VAL A 174 11.89 -21.32 -14.79
CA VAL A 174 12.98 -21.28 -15.78
C VAL A 174 13.61 -22.68 -15.96
N LYS A 175 13.87 -23.41 -14.86
CA LYS A 175 14.40 -24.78 -14.97
C LYS A 175 13.46 -25.71 -15.76
N ASN A 176 12.15 -25.62 -15.53
CA ASN A 176 11.17 -26.43 -16.26
C ASN A 176 11.14 -26.07 -17.76
N GLN A 177 11.29 -24.78 -18.09
CA GLN A 177 11.42 -24.34 -19.49
C GLN A 177 12.66 -24.91 -20.15
N VAL A 178 13.81 -24.87 -19.48
CA VAL A 178 15.06 -25.46 -19.99
C VAL A 178 14.90 -26.98 -20.19
N HIS A 179 14.31 -27.69 -19.23
CA HIS A 179 14.01 -29.13 -19.42
C HIS A 179 13.09 -29.39 -20.60
N GLY A 180 12.06 -28.55 -20.80
CA GLY A 180 11.16 -28.65 -21.96
C GLY A 180 11.88 -28.43 -23.29
N LEU A 181 12.74 -27.43 -23.36
CA LEU A 181 13.58 -27.19 -24.55
C LEU A 181 14.47 -28.38 -24.86
N LEU A 182 15.22 -28.90 -23.88
CA LEU A 182 16.12 -30.05 -24.05
C LEU A 182 15.35 -31.30 -24.51
N LEU A 183 14.16 -31.53 -23.94
CA LEU A 183 13.29 -32.63 -24.36
C LEU A 183 12.80 -32.47 -25.81
N GLY A 184 12.54 -31.23 -26.25
CA GLY A 184 12.19 -30.92 -27.64
C GLY A 184 13.28 -31.30 -28.65
N TYR A 185 14.53 -31.35 -28.20
CA TYR A 185 15.69 -31.83 -28.94
C TYR A 185 16.03 -33.32 -28.69
N GLY A 186 15.17 -34.06 -28.04
CA GLY A 186 15.39 -35.47 -27.72
C GLY A 186 16.36 -35.72 -26.56
N ILE A 187 16.74 -34.66 -25.82
CA ILE A 187 17.68 -34.73 -24.68
C ILE A 187 16.90 -34.88 -23.39
N GLU A 188 16.81 -36.12 -22.88
CA GLU A 188 16.19 -36.37 -21.59
C GLU A 188 17.18 -36.00 -20.44
N THR A 189 16.72 -35.20 -19.50
CA THR A 189 17.54 -34.78 -18.36
C THR A 189 16.83 -35.00 -17.03
N LYS A 190 17.58 -35.45 -16.01
CA LYS A 190 17.03 -35.57 -14.64
C LYS A 190 16.76 -34.19 -14.03
N ARG A 191 15.73 -34.06 -13.21
CA ARG A 191 15.35 -32.79 -12.52
C ARG A 191 16.53 -32.13 -11.79
N ALA A 192 17.48 -32.92 -11.24
CA ALA A 192 18.64 -32.41 -10.55
C ALA A 192 19.81 -32.01 -11.47
N ALA A 193 19.77 -32.35 -12.77
CA ALA A 193 20.87 -32.08 -13.69
C ALA A 193 21.25 -30.60 -13.77
N LEU A 194 20.25 -29.72 -13.82
CA LEU A 194 20.48 -28.26 -13.87
C LEU A 194 21.00 -27.66 -12.55
N GLN A 195 21.07 -28.42 -11.46
CA GLN A 195 21.64 -27.97 -10.18
C GLN A 195 23.18 -28.16 -10.16
N SER A 196 23.67 -29.17 -10.86
CA SER A 196 25.09 -29.49 -10.92
C SER A 196 25.80 -28.72 -12.04
N LYS A 197 26.88 -28.00 -11.70
CA LYS A 197 27.70 -27.32 -12.69
C LYS A 197 28.30 -28.32 -13.71
N ARG A 198 28.72 -29.51 -13.25
CA ARG A 198 29.27 -30.57 -14.08
C ARG A 198 28.26 -31.09 -15.09
N GLU A 199 27.00 -31.34 -14.64
CA GLU A 199 25.95 -31.84 -15.53
C GLU A 199 25.50 -30.79 -16.53
N ARG A 200 25.41 -29.51 -16.13
CA ARG A 200 25.13 -28.41 -17.08
C ARG A 200 26.19 -28.35 -18.17
N GLN A 201 27.48 -28.42 -17.81
CA GLN A 201 28.54 -28.40 -18.79
C GLN A 201 28.49 -29.61 -19.72
N ARG A 202 28.16 -30.82 -19.19
CA ARG A 202 27.96 -32.01 -19.98
C ARG A 202 26.82 -31.88 -21.00
N ILE A 203 25.71 -31.28 -20.59
CA ILE A 203 24.58 -30.99 -21.48
C ILE A 203 24.99 -30.00 -22.57
N LEU A 204 25.69 -28.91 -22.21
CA LEU A 204 26.20 -27.93 -23.17
C LEU A 204 27.15 -28.54 -24.19
N ASN A 205 28.12 -29.32 -23.74
CA ASN A 205 29.07 -29.99 -24.65
C ASN A 205 28.34 -30.96 -25.62
N GLY A 206 27.33 -31.69 -25.12
CA GLY A 206 26.53 -32.56 -25.96
C GLY A 206 25.66 -31.81 -26.98
N LEU A 207 25.29 -30.56 -26.72
CA LEU A 207 24.58 -29.69 -27.66
C LEU A 207 25.52 -29.07 -28.70
N GLU A 208 26.79 -28.82 -28.35
CA GLU A 208 27.83 -28.30 -29.28
C GLU A 208 28.27 -29.34 -30.32
N ASP A 209 28.23 -30.62 -29.97
CA ASP A 209 28.55 -31.73 -30.88
C ASP A 209 27.45 -31.98 -31.95
N HIS A 210 26.25 -31.39 -31.80
CA HIS A 210 25.18 -31.41 -32.76
C HIS A 210 25.08 -30.08 -33.49
N ASP A 211 25.63 -29.97 -34.70
CA ASP A 211 25.67 -28.74 -35.53
C ASP A 211 24.32 -28.00 -35.67
N ASP A 212 23.22 -28.72 -35.59
CA ASP A 212 21.85 -28.17 -35.71
C ASP A 212 21.36 -27.47 -34.42
N TYR A 213 22.00 -27.66 -33.27
CA TYR A 213 21.49 -27.21 -31.95
C TYR A 213 22.29 -26.06 -31.33
N GLY A 214 23.40 -25.65 -31.94
CA GLY A 214 24.36 -24.67 -31.41
C GLY A 214 23.75 -23.28 -31.10
N LEU A 215 22.65 -22.90 -31.77
CA LEU A 215 21.95 -21.63 -31.54
C LEU A 215 21.08 -21.68 -30.29
N ALA A 216 20.45 -22.80 -29.95
CA ALA A 216 19.60 -22.95 -28.79
C ALA A 216 20.39 -23.05 -27.47
N ALA A 217 21.67 -23.47 -27.54
CA ALA A 217 22.54 -23.58 -26.36
C ALA A 217 23.13 -22.22 -25.91
N LYS A 218 23.15 -21.22 -26.79
CA LYS A 218 23.75 -19.90 -26.58
C LYS A 218 22.73 -18.82 -26.15
N ALA A 219 21.43 -19.11 -26.19
CA ALA A 219 20.35 -18.25 -25.73
C ALA A 219 20.02 -18.49 -24.24
#